data_76a6b117fe44e18ff830894ed644a3fa
#
_entry.id   76a6b117fe44e18ff830894ed644a3fa
#
_cell.length_a   1.000
_cell.length_b   1.000
_cell.length_c   1.000
_cell.angle_alpha   90.00
_cell.angle_beta   90.00
_cell.angle_gamma   90.00
#
_symmetry.space_group_name_H-M   'P 1'
#
loop_
_entity.id
_entity.type
_entity.pdbx_description
1 polymer ?
#
loop_
_entity_poly.entity_id
_entity_poly.type
_entity_poly.pdbx_seq_one_letter_code
_entity_poly.pdbx_strand_id
1 'polypeptide(L)'
;MSRSKVFGSTLIIAGTTIGAGMLALPLASAGIGFSTSIIIMLSLWALMAFTALLMLELHQHAESSATLHTLAKQILGQKGKWVASFAMLFLFYSLCAAYIAGGGAQFGDRLAQWFDLDISGPTSTIIFTLIVTLVVTVGTGTVDKVNRVLFAMKLVAMVAVLSFLAPNVTESYLLSMPIEQGLIVAAIPVIFTSFGFHGSIPAIVNYLDGDTSSLRKAVIIGSTIPLVIYIFWQIVTLGVVSQSTLIENGGLSALIGQLSQTVHQSNLGNIVGVFADLALLTSFLGVSLGLFEFLGDTIKGSNDKPNRLVAALVTFTPPLGFALFYPQGFIMALGYAAIALAILAIFLPLVMVIKVRKSDDFTGEYRVAGGQGALVITGIAGTGIVLAQLLITLGVLPALG
;
A
#
# COMPACT_ATOMS: atom_id res chain seq x y z
N MET A 1 -10.62 -4.76 28.33
CA MET A 1 -10.65 -5.44 27.03
C MET A 1 -9.64 -6.59 26.94
N SER A 2 -9.90 -7.66 26.17
CA SER A 2 -9.01 -8.82 26.03
C SER A 2 -7.72 -8.42 25.30
N ARG A 3 -6.54 -8.78 25.86
CA ARG A 3 -5.23 -8.60 25.21
C ARG A 3 -5.17 -9.24 23.80
N SER A 4 -5.93 -10.30 23.58
CA SER A 4 -6.04 -11.00 22.30
C SER A 4 -6.67 -10.13 21.20
N LYS A 5 -7.72 -9.34 21.50
CA LYS A 5 -8.34 -8.43 20.52
C LYS A 5 -7.37 -7.30 20.10
N VAL A 6 -6.60 -6.73 21.04
CA VAL A 6 -5.60 -5.69 20.72
C VAL A 6 -4.51 -6.27 19.84
N PHE A 7 -4.01 -7.46 20.15
CA PHE A 7 -3.02 -8.14 19.33
C PHE A 7 -3.54 -8.44 17.92
N GLY A 8 -4.79 -8.94 17.80
CA GLY A 8 -5.44 -9.16 16.50
C GLY A 8 -5.54 -7.87 15.67
N SER A 9 -5.97 -6.77 16.28
CA SER A 9 -6.04 -5.46 15.62
C SER A 9 -4.67 -4.94 15.17
N THR A 10 -3.64 -5.14 16.00
CA THR A 10 -2.24 -4.82 15.66
C THR A 10 -1.79 -5.59 14.41
N LEU A 11 -2.09 -6.90 14.34
CA LEU A 11 -1.77 -7.72 13.18
C LEU A 11 -2.55 -7.33 11.93
N ILE A 12 -3.80 -6.86 12.07
CA ILE A 12 -4.58 -6.36 10.93
C ILE A 12 -3.89 -5.13 10.32
N ILE A 13 -3.48 -4.15 11.14
CA ILE A 13 -2.78 -2.96 10.65
C ILE A 13 -1.45 -3.35 10.01
N ALA A 14 -0.61 -4.13 10.71
CA ALA A 14 0.69 -4.56 10.19
C ALA A 14 0.53 -5.35 8.89
N GLY A 15 -0.41 -6.29 8.85
CA GLY A 15 -0.67 -7.12 7.68
C GLY A 15 -1.20 -6.35 6.47
N THR A 16 -2.02 -5.33 6.70
CA THR A 16 -2.51 -4.44 5.64
C THR A 16 -1.37 -3.58 5.06
N THR A 17 -0.44 -3.14 5.92
CA THR A 17 0.68 -2.30 5.51
C THR A 17 1.75 -3.11 4.79
N ILE A 18 2.13 -4.29 5.33
CA ILE A 18 3.16 -5.16 4.73
C ILE A 18 2.60 -5.82 3.47
N GLY A 19 2.71 -5.14 2.37
CA GLY A 19 2.20 -5.57 1.07
C GLY A 19 3.22 -5.35 -0.06
N ALA A 20 2.72 -5.34 -1.28
CA ALA A 20 3.54 -5.11 -2.48
C ALA A 20 4.23 -3.73 -2.48
N GLY A 21 3.72 -2.74 -1.73
CA GLY A 21 4.35 -1.43 -1.60
C GLY A 21 5.80 -1.49 -1.09
N MET A 22 6.13 -2.46 -0.20
CA MET A 22 7.51 -2.62 0.28
C MET A 22 8.50 -2.98 -0.84
N LEU A 23 8.05 -3.63 -1.91
CA LEU A 23 8.91 -3.98 -3.05
C LEU A 23 9.34 -2.74 -3.84
N ALA A 24 8.56 -1.66 -3.80
CA ALA A 24 8.88 -0.40 -4.43
C ALA A 24 9.90 0.45 -3.64
N LEU A 25 10.06 0.19 -2.32
CA LEU A 25 10.91 1.01 -1.46
C LEU A 25 12.38 1.08 -1.91
N PRO A 26 13.06 -0.02 -2.26
CA PRO A 26 14.45 0.04 -2.73
C PRO A 26 14.58 0.83 -4.04
N LEU A 27 13.64 0.66 -4.95
CA LEU A 27 13.61 1.38 -6.24
C LEU A 27 13.38 2.89 -6.02
N ALA A 28 12.46 3.25 -5.13
CA ALA A 28 12.23 4.65 -4.77
C ALA A 28 13.42 5.28 -4.02
N SER A 29 14.23 4.46 -3.34
CA SER A 29 15.36 4.92 -2.51
C SER A 29 16.70 4.90 -3.24
N ALA A 30 16.80 4.27 -4.40
CA ALA A 30 18.06 4.08 -5.11
C ALA A 30 18.78 5.41 -5.40
N GLY A 31 18.06 6.44 -5.83
CA GLY A 31 18.62 7.75 -6.16
C GLY A 31 18.82 8.72 -5.00
N ILE A 32 18.47 8.32 -3.76
CA ILE A 32 18.52 9.20 -2.58
C ILE A 32 19.34 8.65 -1.43
N GLY A 33 19.76 7.41 -1.54
CA GLY A 33 20.56 6.72 -0.54
C GLY A 33 19.78 6.20 0.66
N PHE A 34 20.42 5.27 1.38
CA PHE A 34 19.82 4.61 2.54
C PHE A 34 19.41 5.60 3.64
N SER A 35 20.35 6.45 4.09
CA SER A 35 20.10 7.37 5.21
C SER A 35 18.95 8.34 4.95
N THR A 36 18.91 8.94 3.74
CA THR A 36 17.83 9.86 3.34
C THR A 36 16.49 9.11 3.29
N SER A 37 16.47 7.90 2.74
CA SER A 37 15.25 7.09 2.67
C SER A 37 14.69 6.76 4.05
N ILE A 38 15.55 6.44 5.03
CA ILE A 38 15.12 6.17 6.41
C ILE A 38 14.51 7.42 7.06
N ILE A 39 15.10 8.60 6.86
CA ILE A 39 14.54 9.86 7.39
C ILE A 39 13.14 10.12 6.80
N ILE A 40 12.98 9.93 5.50
CA ILE A 40 11.69 10.07 4.81
C ILE A 40 10.68 9.04 5.35
N MET A 41 11.08 7.77 5.48
CA MET A 41 10.22 6.70 6.01
C MET A 41 9.74 7.00 7.44
N LEU A 42 10.64 7.44 8.32
CA LEU A 42 10.29 7.83 9.70
C LEU A 42 9.31 9.01 9.71
N SER A 43 9.54 10.01 8.87
CA SER A 43 8.69 11.20 8.76
C SER A 43 7.29 10.84 8.24
N LEU A 44 7.21 10.00 7.22
CA LEU A 44 5.94 9.55 6.63
C LEU A 44 5.20 8.57 7.55
N TRP A 45 5.91 7.68 8.26
CA TRP A 45 5.32 6.86 9.30
C TRP A 45 4.69 7.71 10.40
N ALA A 46 5.41 8.73 10.89
CA ALA A 46 4.89 9.62 11.93
C ALA A 46 3.65 10.39 11.44
N LEU A 47 3.67 10.87 10.19
CA LEU A 47 2.52 11.50 9.55
C LEU A 47 1.31 10.54 9.49
N MET A 48 1.53 9.31 9.02
CA MET A 48 0.46 8.31 8.87
C MET A 48 -0.08 7.85 10.24
N ALA A 49 0.79 7.66 11.23
CA ALA A 49 0.37 7.35 12.60
C ALA A 49 -0.46 8.50 13.20
N PHE A 50 -0.04 9.75 12.99
CA PHE A 50 -0.76 10.93 13.45
C PHE A 50 -2.16 11.03 12.81
N THR A 51 -2.27 10.90 11.50
CA THR A 51 -3.55 10.98 10.80
C THR A 51 -4.48 9.80 11.13
N ALA A 52 -3.92 8.63 11.37
CA ALA A 52 -4.68 7.49 11.89
C ALA A 52 -5.27 7.77 13.28
N LEU A 53 -4.51 8.43 14.17
CA LEU A 53 -5.02 8.87 15.46
C LEU A 53 -6.11 9.94 15.31
N LEU A 54 -6.03 10.85 14.31
CA LEU A 54 -7.14 11.77 13.99
C LEU A 54 -8.40 11.01 13.58
N MET A 55 -8.28 9.92 12.83
CA MET A 55 -9.44 9.07 12.51
C MET A 55 -10.06 8.44 13.75
N LEU A 56 -9.25 8.05 14.76
CA LEU A 56 -9.80 7.55 16.03
C LEU A 56 -10.56 8.64 16.78
N GLU A 57 -10.07 9.89 16.76
CA GLU A 57 -10.79 11.04 17.32
C GLU A 57 -12.15 11.22 16.65
N LEU A 58 -12.23 11.07 15.32
CA LEU A 58 -13.46 11.18 14.56
C LEU A 58 -14.46 10.05 14.86
N HIS A 59 -13.98 8.83 15.04
CA HIS A 59 -14.86 7.68 15.30
C HIS A 59 -15.60 7.76 16.63
N GLN A 60 -15.18 8.61 17.58
CA GLN A 60 -15.95 8.86 18.82
C GLN A 60 -17.30 9.54 18.55
N HIS A 61 -17.47 10.16 17.37
CA HIS A 61 -18.70 10.86 16.97
C HIS A 61 -19.60 10.02 16.06
N ALA A 62 -19.32 8.73 15.91
CA ALA A 62 -20.09 7.84 15.05
C ALA A 62 -20.22 6.46 15.70
N GLU A 63 -21.11 5.64 15.17
CA GLU A 63 -21.18 4.23 15.55
C GLU A 63 -19.88 3.50 15.24
N SER A 64 -19.54 2.48 16.03
CA SER A 64 -18.32 1.67 15.81
C SER A 64 -18.28 0.97 14.44
N SER A 65 -19.43 0.79 13.80
CA SER A 65 -19.57 0.23 12.45
C SER A 65 -19.34 1.23 11.31
N ALA A 66 -19.16 2.53 11.64
CA ALA A 66 -19.03 3.58 10.64
C ALA A 66 -17.77 3.41 9.79
N THR A 67 -17.91 3.44 8.47
CA THR A 67 -16.79 3.50 7.52
C THR A 67 -16.31 4.95 7.33
N LEU A 68 -15.14 5.13 6.69
CA LEU A 68 -14.67 6.48 6.35
C LEU A 68 -15.67 7.27 5.50
N HIS A 69 -16.33 6.60 4.56
CA HIS A 69 -17.39 7.14 3.72
C HIS A 69 -18.61 7.60 4.57
N THR A 70 -19.01 6.80 5.57
CA THR A 70 -20.10 7.14 6.49
C THR A 70 -19.74 8.35 7.34
N LEU A 71 -18.52 8.38 7.90
CA LEU A 71 -17.99 9.53 8.65
C LEU A 71 -17.95 10.80 7.80
N ALA A 72 -17.42 10.69 6.57
CA ALA A 72 -17.37 11.84 5.66
C ALA A 72 -18.77 12.36 5.32
N LYS A 73 -19.76 11.47 5.13
CA LYS A 73 -21.17 11.87 4.92
C LYS A 73 -21.74 12.56 6.16
N GLN A 74 -21.54 12.00 7.33
CA GLN A 74 -22.09 12.51 8.60
C GLN A 74 -21.50 13.88 8.94
N ILE A 75 -20.19 14.06 8.81
CA ILE A 75 -19.50 15.28 9.22
C ILE A 75 -19.50 16.35 8.12
N LEU A 76 -19.21 15.98 6.87
CA LEU A 76 -19.06 16.91 5.74
C LEU A 76 -20.29 16.95 4.81
N GLY A 77 -21.27 16.07 5.04
CA GLY A 77 -22.46 15.96 4.20
C GLY A 77 -22.20 15.22 2.89
N GLN A 78 -23.11 15.40 1.91
CA GLN A 78 -23.07 14.67 0.65
C GLN A 78 -21.79 14.92 -0.17
N LYS A 79 -21.22 16.12 -0.10
CA LYS A 79 -19.94 16.45 -0.79
C LYS A 79 -18.80 15.61 -0.22
N GLY A 80 -18.69 15.47 1.11
CA GLY A 80 -17.69 14.63 1.75
C GLY A 80 -17.82 13.17 1.35
N LYS A 81 -19.04 12.65 1.27
CA LYS A 81 -19.33 11.31 0.78
C LYS A 81 -18.77 11.09 -0.63
N TRP A 82 -19.06 12.00 -1.56
CA TRP A 82 -18.60 11.88 -2.95
C TRP A 82 -17.08 11.93 -3.06
N VAL A 83 -16.42 12.82 -2.31
CA VAL A 83 -14.95 12.91 -2.29
C VAL A 83 -14.34 11.61 -1.75
N ALA A 84 -14.87 11.08 -0.64
CA ALA A 84 -14.39 9.82 -0.07
C ALA A 84 -14.57 8.64 -1.04
N SER A 85 -15.74 8.54 -1.69
CA SER A 85 -16.04 7.45 -2.64
C SER A 85 -15.16 7.53 -3.88
N PHE A 86 -14.98 8.72 -4.45
CA PHE A 86 -14.12 8.91 -5.62
C PHE A 86 -12.65 8.60 -5.30
N ALA A 87 -12.13 9.13 -4.19
CA ALA A 87 -10.76 8.86 -3.77
C ALA A 87 -10.52 7.37 -3.48
N MET A 88 -11.51 6.67 -2.88
CA MET A 88 -11.41 5.24 -2.63
C MET A 88 -11.39 4.43 -3.93
N LEU A 89 -12.25 4.77 -4.89
CA LEU A 89 -12.24 4.15 -6.22
C LEU A 89 -10.91 4.36 -6.92
N PHE A 90 -10.42 5.60 -6.95
CA PHE A 90 -9.16 5.93 -7.59
C PHE A 90 -7.98 5.22 -6.93
N LEU A 91 -7.96 5.13 -5.59
CA LEU A 91 -6.96 4.38 -4.84
C LEU A 91 -6.96 2.90 -5.23
N PHE A 92 -8.12 2.26 -5.21
CA PHE A 92 -8.23 0.84 -5.54
C PHE A 92 -7.84 0.55 -6.99
N TYR A 93 -8.28 1.36 -7.95
CA TYR A 93 -7.88 1.20 -9.35
C TYR A 93 -6.38 1.38 -9.56
N SER A 94 -5.77 2.39 -8.93
CA SER A 94 -4.33 2.62 -9.02
C SER A 94 -3.52 1.47 -8.40
N LEU A 95 -3.94 0.96 -7.23
CA LEU A 95 -3.30 -0.19 -6.59
C LEU A 95 -3.48 -1.48 -7.42
N CYS A 96 -4.68 -1.75 -7.95
CA CYS A 96 -4.90 -2.89 -8.85
C CYS A 96 -4.01 -2.79 -10.09
N ALA A 97 -3.89 -1.60 -10.69
CA ALA A 97 -3.02 -1.37 -11.84
C ALA A 97 -1.54 -1.67 -11.52
N ALA A 98 -1.06 -1.20 -10.36
CA ALA A 98 0.28 -1.52 -9.88
C ALA A 98 0.49 -3.03 -9.75
N TYR A 99 -0.45 -3.71 -9.08
CA TYR A 99 -0.30 -5.15 -8.81
C TYR A 99 -0.46 -6.01 -10.05
N ILE A 100 -1.27 -5.59 -11.03
CA ILE A 100 -1.36 -6.28 -12.32
C ILE A 100 -0.08 -6.09 -13.12
N ALA A 101 0.47 -4.87 -13.18
CA ALA A 101 1.72 -4.60 -13.89
C ALA A 101 2.90 -5.39 -13.28
N GLY A 102 3.09 -5.29 -11.96
CA GLY A 102 4.16 -6.02 -11.26
C GLY A 102 3.94 -7.53 -11.25
N GLY A 103 2.72 -7.99 -10.94
CA GLY A 103 2.39 -9.42 -10.84
C GLY A 103 2.37 -10.12 -12.19
N GLY A 104 1.88 -9.47 -13.25
CA GLY A 104 1.88 -10.01 -14.61
C GLY A 104 3.29 -10.24 -15.15
N ALA A 105 4.21 -9.30 -14.90
CA ALA A 105 5.62 -9.45 -15.27
C ALA A 105 6.26 -10.61 -14.51
N GLN A 106 6.13 -10.64 -13.17
CA GLN A 106 6.66 -11.73 -12.34
C GLN A 106 6.09 -13.09 -12.71
N PHE A 107 4.79 -13.16 -13.04
CA PHE A 107 4.15 -14.40 -13.47
C PHE A 107 4.77 -14.93 -14.77
N GLY A 108 5.04 -14.06 -15.75
CA GLY A 108 5.77 -14.43 -16.97
C GLY A 108 7.16 -14.97 -16.68
N ASP A 109 7.94 -14.26 -15.85
CA ASP A 109 9.27 -14.69 -15.41
C ASP A 109 9.24 -16.08 -14.74
N ARG A 110 8.22 -16.37 -13.94
CA ARG A 110 8.05 -17.70 -13.29
C ARG A 110 7.72 -18.80 -14.28
N LEU A 111 6.85 -18.54 -15.26
CA LEU A 111 6.51 -19.52 -16.28
C LEU A 111 7.73 -19.88 -17.14
N ALA A 112 8.55 -18.90 -17.52
CA ALA A 112 9.80 -19.13 -18.22
C ALA A 112 10.79 -19.95 -17.36
N GLN A 113 10.95 -19.58 -16.08
CA GLN A 113 11.93 -20.21 -15.19
C GLN A 113 11.57 -21.66 -14.78
N TRP A 114 10.28 -21.94 -14.48
CA TRP A 114 9.87 -23.22 -13.90
C TRP A 114 9.39 -24.23 -14.95
N PHE A 115 8.83 -23.74 -16.05
CA PHE A 115 8.18 -24.57 -17.05
C PHE A 115 8.80 -24.44 -18.45
N ASP A 116 9.84 -23.60 -18.61
CA ASP A 116 10.45 -23.27 -19.91
C ASP A 116 9.41 -22.74 -20.91
N LEU A 117 8.40 -22.02 -20.38
CA LEU A 117 7.33 -21.42 -21.18
C LEU A 117 7.59 -19.92 -21.34
N ASP A 118 8.14 -19.55 -22.49
CA ASP A 118 8.34 -18.14 -22.87
C ASP A 118 7.05 -17.61 -23.54
N ILE A 119 6.24 -16.91 -22.76
CA ILE A 119 5.02 -16.26 -23.24
C ILE A 119 5.20 -14.73 -23.26
N SER A 120 4.53 -14.07 -24.20
CA SER A 120 4.62 -12.61 -24.29
C SER A 120 4.14 -11.93 -23.00
N GLY A 121 4.77 -10.80 -22.63
CA GLY A 121 4.40 -10.03 -21.44
C GLY A 121 2.92 -9.67 -21.35
N PRO A 122 2.26 -9.19 -22.43
CA PRO A 122 0.82 -8.98 -22.42
C PRO A 122 0.00 -10.23 -22.10
N THR A 123 0.40 -11.39 -22.65
CA THR A 123 -0.29 -12.67 -22.39
C THR A 123 -0.16 -13.09 -20.94
N SER A 124 1.04 -13.01 -20.36
CA SER A 124 1.25 -13.33 -18.94
C SER A 124 0.43 -12.43 -18.01
N THR A 125 0.37 -11.13 -18.32
CA THR A 125 -0.42 -10.14 -17.56
C THR A 125 -1.92 -10.43 -17.63
N ILE A 126 -2.44 -10.81 -18.80
CA ILE A 126 -3.86 -11.19 -18.96
C ILE A 126 -4.16 -12.48 -18.18
N ILE A 127 -3.33 -13.52 -18.30
CA ILE A 127 -3.54 -14.80 -17.61
C ILE A 127 -3.50 -14.58 -16.08
N PHE A 128 -2.51 -13.86 -15.57
CA PHE A 128 -2.41 -13.53 -14.15
C PHE A 128 -3.67 -12.81 -13.64
N THR A 129 -4.14 -11.81 -14.40
CA THR A 129 -5.35 -11.05 -14.04
C THR A 129 -6.59 -11.94 -14.05
N LEU A 130 -6.73 -12.84 -15.04
CA LEU A 130 -7.86 -13.77 -15.13
C LEU A 130 -7.90 -14.75 -13.95
N ILE A 131 -6.74 -15.28 -13.53
CA ILE A 131 -6.64 -16.17 -12.36
C ILE A 131 -7.17 -15.45 -11.10
N VAL A 132 -6.72 -14.23 -10.85
CA VAL A 132 -7.18 -13.44 -9.70
C VAL A 132 -8.66 -13.09 -9.83
N THR A 133 -9.12 -12.70 -11.03
CA THR A 133 -10.54 -12.43 -11.30
C THR A 133 -11.41 -13.63 -10.95
N LEU A 134 -11.02 -14.83 -11.34
CA LEU A 134 -11.76 -16.07 -11.03
C LEU A 134 -11.84 -16.27 -9.50
N VAL A 135 -10.73 -16.14 -8.78
CA VAL A 135 -10.70 -16.29 -7.30
C VAL A 135 -11.62 -15.27 -6.63
N VAL A 136 -11.54 -14.00 -7.04
CA VAL A 136 -12.33 -12.91 -6.45
C VAL A 136 -13.82 -13.07 -6.76
N THR A 137 -14.17 -13.49 -7.97
CA THR A 137 -15.57 -13.69 -8.38
C THR A 137 -16.25 -14.88 -7.68
N VAL A 138 -15.51 -15.85 -7.15
CA VAL A 138 -16.09 -16.93 -6.33
C VAL A 138 -16.66 -16.37 -5.03
N GLY A 139 -16.00 -15.40 -4.40
CA GLY A 139 -16.53 -14.65 -3.25
C GLY A 139 -15.54 -14.50 -2.11
N THR A 140 -15.92 -13.62 -1.18
CA THR A 140 -15.14 -13.18 -0.02
C THR A 140 -14.57 -14.34 0.81
N GLY A 141 -15.38 -15.39 1.05
CA GLY A 141 -14.94 -16.54 1.85
C GLY A 141 -13.81 -17.34 1.20
N THR A 142 -13.77 -17.42 -0.13
CA THR A 142 -12.69 -18.09 -0.87
C THR A 142 -11.43 -17.23 -0.83
N VAL A 143 -11.58 -15.93 -1.12
CA VAL A 143 -10.45 -14.98 -1.06
C VAL A 143 -9.81 -14.96 0.33
N ASP A 144 -10.63 -14.92 1.39
CA ASP A 144 -10.14 -14.92 2.78
C ASP A 144 -9.30 -16.18 3.08
N LYS A 145 -9.80 -17.37 2.74
CA LYS A 145 -9.07 -18.63 2.96
C LYS A 145 -7.75 -18.68 2.19
N VAL A 146 -7.79 -18.35 0.89
CA VAL A 146 -6.59 -18.31 0.04
C VAL A 146 -5.60 -17.29 0.57
N ASN A 147 -6.06 -16.08 0.86
CA ASN A 147 -5.20 -14.99 1.31
C ASN A 147 -4.52 -15.28 2.66
N ARG A 148 -5.19 -15.95 3.59
CA ARG A 148 -4.58 -16.37 4.88
C ARG A 148 -3.40 -17.31 4.68
N VAL A 149 -3.55 -18.30 3.78
CA VAL A 149 -2.47 -19.27 3.48
C VAL A 149 -1.30 -18.53 2.81
N LEU A 150 -1.59 -17.75 1.77
CA LEU A 150 -0.57 -16.99 1.03
C LEU A 150 0.13 -15.97 1.95
N PHE A 151 -0.59 -15.33 2.86
CA PHE A 151 -0.02 -14.39 3.83
C PHE A 151 0.94 -15.08 4.79
N ALA A 152 0.58 -16.25 5.31
CA ALA A 152 1.49 -17.03 6.16
C ALA A 152 2.77 -17.45 5.40
N MET A 153 2.60 -17.93 4.16
CA MET A 153 3.74 -18.25 3.28
C MET A 153 4.61 -17.03 3.00
N LYS A 154 4.01 -15.87 2.73
CA LYS A 154 4.72 -14.59 2.54
C LYS A 154 5.58 -14.22 3.74
N LEU A 155 5.07 -14.34 4.95
CA LEU A 155 5.84 -14.03 6.16
C LEU A 155 7.04 -14.97 6.32
N VAL A 156 6.87 -16.27 6.08
CA VAL A 156 7.97 -17.25 6.11
C VAL A 156 9.01 -16.92 5.03
N ALA A 157 8.56 -16.67 3.79
CA ALA A 157 9.44 -16.28 2.68
C ALA A 157 10.20 -14.97 2.97
N MET A 158 9.54 -13.97 3.56
CA MET A 158 10.16 -12.71 3.96
C MET A 158 11.29 -12.92 4.97
N VAL A 159 11.04 -13.71 6.03
CA VAL A 159 12.08 -14.03 7.02
C VAL A 159 13.24 -14.77 6.36
N ALA A 160 12.96 -15.71 5.48
CA ALA A 160 14.00 -16.44 4.74
C ALA A 160 14.82 -15.49 3.86
N VAL A 161 14.18 -14.65 3.05
CA VAL A 161 14.87 -13.66 2.19
C VAL A 161 15.76 -12.74 3.01
N LEU A 162 15.26 -12.16 4.09
CA LEU A 162 16.05 -11.28 4.97
C LEU A 162 17.25 -12.02 5.55
N SER A 163 17.06 -13.28 5.99
CA SER A 163 18.14 -14.09 6.59
C SER A 163 19.22 -14.47 5.58
N PHE A 164 18.85 -14.78 4.34
CA PHE A 164 19.79 -15.19 3.28
C PHE A 164 20.54 -14.02 2.65
N LEU A 165 19.89 -12.85 2.54
CA LEU A 165 20.53 -11.66 1.97
C LEU A 165 21.38 -10.92 3.00
N ALA A 166 21.05 -10.95 4.29
CA ALA A 166 21.75 -10.21 5.34
C ALA A 166 23.29 -10.44 5.38
N PRO A 167 23.80 -11.67 5.19
CA PRO A 167 25.27 -11.90 5.17
C PRO A 167 25.98 -11.25 3.98
N ASN A 168 25.25 -10.86 2.93
CA ASN A 168 25.81 -10.28 1.70
C ASN A 168 25.73 -8.74 1.71
N VAL A 169 25.33 -8.13 2.81
CA VAL A 169 25.23 -6.68 2.95
C VAL A 169 26.62 -6.07 2.91
N THR A 170 26.83 -5.12 2.01
CA THR A 170 28.06 -4.36 1.82
C THR A 170 27.87 -2.96 2.41
N GLU A 171 28.63 -2.62 3.44
CA GLU A 171 28.54 -1.36 4.16
C GLU A 171 28.73 -0.13 3.24
N SER A 172 29.66 -0.19 2.29
CA SER A 172 29.90 0.90 1.34
C SER A 172 28.68 1.24 0.49
N TYR A 173 27.78 0.29 0.21
CA TYR A 173 26.53 0.54 -0.52
C TYR A 173 25.55 1.32 0.34
N LEU A 174 25.47 1.02 1.64
CA LEU A 174 24.60 1.73 2.59
C LEU A 174 25.08 3.16 2.88
N LEU A 175 26.42 3.36 2.86
CA LEU A 175 27.03 4.67 3.05
C LEU A 175 27.03 5.52 1.78
N SER A 176 26.74 4.94 0.63
CA SER A 176 26.61 5.67 -0.64
C SER A 176 25.42 6.62 -0.55
N MET A 177 25.66 7.90 -0.84
CA MET A 177 24.64 8.94 -0.83
C MET A 177 24.56 9.59 -2.22
N PRO A 178 23.98 8.91 -3.21
CA PRO A 178 23.68 9.56 -4.47
C PRO A 178 22.59 10.60 -4.19
N ILE A 179 22.89 11.86 -4.44
CA ILE A 179 21.90 12.93 -4.37
C ILE A 179 21.67 13.38 -5.79
N GLU A 180 20.76 12.71 -6.49
CA GLU A 180 20.27 13.20 -7.76
C GLU A 180 19.16 14.23 -7.52
N GLN A 181 19.28 15.38 -8.17
CA GLN A 181 18.32 16.47 -8.01
C GLN A 181 16.92 16.02 -8.44
N GLY A 182 15.96 16.25 -7.58
CA GLY A 182 14.55 15.91 -7.83
C GLY A 182 14.12 14.52 -7.35
N LEU A 183 15.02 13.53 -7.25
CA LEU A 183 14.64 12.17 -6.83
C LEU A 183 14.18 12.10 -5.37
N ILE A 184 14.69 12.97 -4.48
CA ILE A 184 14.21 13.05 -3.09
C ILE A 184 12.70 13.33 -3.06
N VAL A 185 12.25 14.31 -3.86
CA VAL A 185 10.83 14.67 -3.92
C VAL A 185 10.02 13.58 -4.64
N ALA A 186 10.60 12.98 -5.69
CA ALA A 186 9.97 11.92 -6.46
C ALA A 186 9.77 10.63 -5.64
N ALA A 187 10.63 10.33 -4.67
CA ALA A 187 10.51 9.16 -3.81
C ALA A 187 9.33 9.25 -2.81
N ILE A 188 8.95 10.46 -2.40
CA ILE A 188 7.97 10.69 -1.33
C ILE A 188 6.62 10.02 -1.61
N PRO A 189 5.96 10.16 -2.79
CA PRO A 189 4.65 9.56 -3.03
C PRO A 189 4.66 8.03 -2.93
N VAL A 190 5.69 7.37 -3.46
CA VAL A 190 5.82 5.91 -3.44
C VAL A 190 6.07 5.39 -2.02
N ILE A 191 6.99 6.03 -1.28
CA ILE A 191 7.25 5.67 0.12
C ILE A 191 5.99 5.91 0.98
N PHE A 192 5.27 7.02 0.76
CA PHE A 192 4.01 7.31 1.45
C PHE A 192 2.95 6.22 1.23
N THR A 193 2.76 5.79 -0.02
CA THR A 193 1.80 4.74 -0.35
C THR A 193 2.11 3.42 0.35
N SER A 194 3.39 3.12 0.59
CA SER A 194 3.82 1.90 1.30
C SER A 194 3.39 1.86 2.77
N PHE A 195 3.04 3.00 3.38
CA PHE A 195 2.49 3.08 4.74
C PHE A 195 0.95 3.17 4.79
N GLY A 196 0.26 2.81 3.71
CA GLY A 196 -1.20 2.91 3.61
C GLY A 196 -1.94 1.84 4.42
N PHE A 197 -2.47 2.16 5.59
CA PHE A 197 -3.30 1.26 6.41
C PHE A 197 -4.64 1.87 6.86
N HIS A 198 -4.92 3.10 6.47
CA HIS A 198 -6.11 3.83 6.95
C HIS A 198 -7.43 3.14 6.61
N GLY A 199 -7.46 2.38 5.52
CA GLY A 199 -8.63 1.58 5.16
C GLY A 199 -9.00 0.49 6.18
N SER A 200 -8.06 0.04 7.02
CA SER A 200 -8.32 -0.95 8.07
C SER A 200 -8.85 -0.34 9.38
N ILE A 201 -8.74 0.99 9.57
CA ILE A 201 -9.13 1.65 10.83
C ILE A 201 -10.61 1.40 11.18
N PRO A 202 -11.60 1.56 10.28
CA PRO A 202 -12.98 1.28 10.63
C PRO A 202 -13.21 -0.16 11.11
N ALA A 203 -12.53 -1.13 10.50
CA ALA A 203 -12.64 -2.53 10.89
C ALA A 203 -12.11 -2.78 12.30
N ILE A 204 -10.97 -2.18 12.67
CA ILE A 204 -10.43 -2.33 14.03
C ILE A 204 -11.22 -1.55 15.07
N VAL A 205 -11.82 -0.40 14.71
CA VAL A 205 -12.73 0.35 15.59
C VAL A 205 -13.94 -0.52 15.95
N ASN A 206 -14.55 -1.15 14.95
CA ASN A 206 -15.66 -2.09 15.18
C ASN A 206 -15.21 -3.31 16.00
N TYR A 207 -14.06 -3.90 15.69
CA TYR A 207 -13.55 -5.11 16.38
C TYR A 207 -13.20 -4.84 17.86
N LEU A 208 -12.77 -3.62 18.20
CA LEU A 208 -12.44 -3.16 19.55
C LEU A 208 -13.58 -2.38 20.21
N ASP A 209 -14.80 -2.46 19.67
CA ASP A 209 -16.01 -1.81 20.22
C ASP A 209 -15.78 -0.32 20.60
N GLY A 210 -14.93 0.40 19.82
CA GLY A 210 -14.62 1.82 20.03
C GLY A 210 -13.69 2.13 21.22
N ASP A 211 -13.11 1.11 21.90
CA ASP A 211 -12.19 1.36 23.04
C ASP A 211 -10.93 2.12 22.60
N THR A 212 -10.94 3.43 22.82
CA THR A 212 -9.91 4.38 22.37
C THR A 212 -8.50 4.00 22.87
N SER A 213 -8.37 3.51 24.10
CA SER A 213 -7.08 3.13 24.68
C SER A 213 -6.45 1.95 23.93
N SER A 214 -7.23 0.92 23.65
CA SER A 214 -6.81 -0.25 22.89
C SER A 214 -6.56 0.09 21.42
N LEU A 215 -7.40 0.94 20.81
CA LEU A 215 -7.25 1.42 19.45
C LEU A 215 -5.94 2.18 19.25
N ARG A 216 -5.60 3.10 20.15
CA ARG A 216 -4.33 3.85 20.10
C ARG A 216 -3.12 2.91 20.14
N LYS A 217 -3.12 1.93 21.05
CA LYS A 217 -2.06 0.91 21.14
C LYS A 217 -1.95 0.11 19.85
N ALA A 218 -3.08 -0.34 19.30
CA ALA A 218 -3.12 -1.10 18.07
C ALA A 218 -2.58 -0.29 16.87
N VAL A 219 -2.95 0.99 16.77
CA VAL A 219 -2.46 1.88 15.69
C VAL A 219 -0.95 2.10 15.80
N ILE A 220 -0.45 2.49 16.96
CA ILE A 220 0.98 2.78 17.11
C ILE A 220 1.82 1.51 16.92
N ILE A 221 1.51 0.43 17.62
CA ILE A 221 2.30 -0.82 17.52
C ILE A 221 2.14 -1.42 16.12
N GLY A 222 0.90 -1.45 15.60
CA GLY A 222 0.59 -2.03 14.29
C GLY A 222 1.25 -1.30 13.12
N SER A 223 1.42 0.03 13.21
CA SER A 223 2.15 0.81 12.19
C SER A 223 3.67 0.79 12.38
N THR A 224 4.16 0.58 13.60
CA THR A 224 5.61 0.48 13.89
C THR A 224 6.20 -0.84 13.38
N ILE A 225 5.44 -1.94 13.43
CA ILE A 225 5.92 -3.25 12.92
C ILE A 225 6.32 -3.16 11.43
N PRO A 226 5.49 -2.64 10.51
CA PRO A 226 5.89 -2.45 9.12
C PRO A 226 7.10 -1.52 8.97
N LEU A 227 7.18 -0.43 9.73
CA LEU A 227 8.34 0.46 9.69
C LEU A 227 9.65 -0.29 9.98
N VAL A 228 9.67 -1.09 11.05
CA VAL A 228 10.85 -1.89 11.42
C VAL A 228 11.19 -2.89 10.32
N ILE A 229 10.20 -3.60 9.78
CA ILE A 229 10.39 -4.54 8.67
C ILE A 229 10.91 -3.82 7.43
N TYR A 230 10.39 -2.65 7.09
CA TYR A 230 10.83 -1.85 5.95
C TYR A 230 12.27 -1.33 6.11
N ILE A 231 12.67 -0.98 7.33
CA ILE A 231 14.07 -0.62 7.61
C ILE A 231 14.99 -1.82 7.36
N PHE A 232 14.65 -3.01 7.86
CA PHE A 232 15.41 -4.22 7.58
C PHE A 232 15.44 -4.56 6.09
N TRP A 233 14.30 -4.40 5.41
CA TRP A 233 14.21 -4.60 3.96
C TRP A 233 15.14 -3.65 3.20
N GLN A 234 15.16 -2.37 3.57
CA GLN A 234 16.05 -1.38 2.97
C GLN A 234 17.53 -1.67 3.25
N ILE A 235 17.88 -2.07 4.48
CA ILE A 235 19.26 -2.46 4.82
C ILE A 235 19.72 -3.60 3.90
N VAL A 236 18.90 -4.62 3.79
CA VAL A 236 19.26 -5.83 3.04
C VAL A 236 19.30 -5.55 1.54
N THR A 237 18.30 -4.88 0.99
CA THR A 237 18.20 -4.65 -0.46
C THR A 237 19.22 -3.64 -0.97
N LEU A 238 19.32 -2.46 -0.33
CA LEU A 238 20.29 -1.42 -0.70
C LEU A 238 21.73 -1.77 -0.29
N GLY A 239 21.90 -2.66 0.69
CA GLY A 239 23.21 -3.17 1.07
C GLY A 239 23.72 -4.30 0.19
N VAL A 240 22.83 -4.99 -0.54
CA VAL A 240 23.18 -6.11 -1.42
C VAL A 240 23.30 -5.66 -2.88
N VAL A 241 22.43 -4.79 -3.35
CA VAL A 241 22.46 -4.25 -4.71
C VAL A 241 22.92 -2.80 -4.68
N SER A 242 23.90 -2.46 -5.52
CA SER A 242 24.38 -1.09 -5.60
C SER A 242 23.32 -0.15 -6.13
N GLN A 243 23.29 1.08 -5.64
CA GLN A 243 22.29 2.07 -6.02
C GLN A 243 22.40 2.45 -7.50
N SER A 244 23.61 2.52 -8.06
CA SER A 244 23.83 2.73 -9.50
C SER A 244 23.16 1.64 -10.33
N THR A 245 23.28 0.38 -9.92
CA THR A 245 22.67 -0.75 -10.62
C THR A 245 21.12 -0.68 -10.58
N LEU A 246 20.56 -0.22 -9.46
CA LEU A 246 19.10 -0.04 -9.34
C LEU A 246 18.58 1.13 -10.18
N ILE A 247 19.37 2.19 -10.36
CA ILE A 247 19.01 3.34 -11.20
C ILE A 247 19.10 2.96 -12.68
N GLU A 248 20.18 2.27 -13.08
CA GLU A 248 20.43 1.89 -14.48
C GLU A 248 19.45 0.82 -14.98
N ASN A 249 19.10 -0.13 -14.12
CA ASN A 249 18.20 -1.26 -14.42
C ASN A 249 16.94 -1.14 -13.59
N GLY A 250 16.19 -0.07 -13.76
CA GLY A 250 14.94 0.18 -13.06
C GLY A 250 13.89 -0.91 -13.28
N GLY A 251 12.91 -0.95 -12.37
CA GLY A 251 11.79 -1.86 -12.44
C GLY A 251 11.86 -3.05 -11.47
N LEU A 252 10.68 -3.58 -11.15
CA LEU A 252 10.52 -4.60 -10.12
C LEU A 252 11.19 -5.92 -10.50
N SER A 253 11.01 -6.39 -11.74
CA SER A 253 11.63 -7.65 -12.22
C SER A 253 13.16 -7.59 -12.17
N ALA A 254 13.75 -6.45 -12.52
CA ALA A 254 15.20 -6.25 -12.46
C ALA A 254 15.71 -6.31 -11.01
N LEU A 255 15.05 -5.63 -10.07
CA LEU A 255 15.38 -5.69 -8.64
C LEU A 255 15.37 -7.13 -8.14
N ILE A 256 14.28 -7.87 -8.41
CA ILE A 256 14.12 -9.25 -7.95
C ILE A 256 15.19 -10.16 -8.58
N GLY A 257 15.46 -9.98 -9.87
CA GLY A 257 16.54 -10.70 -10.58
C GLY A 257 17.91 -10.48 -9.95
N GLN A 258 18.25 -9.22 -9.65
CA GLN A 258 19.53 -8.85 -9.01
C GLN A 258 19.67 -9.44 -7.61
N LEU A 259 18.63 -9.33 -6.78
CA LEU A 259 18.63 -9.92 -5.45
C LEU A 259 18.75 -11.45 -5.51
N SER A 260 18.10 -12.10 -6.48
CA SER A 260 18.16 -13.55 -6.69
C SER A 260 19.56 -14.01 -7.11
N GLN A 261 20.27 -13.24 -7.94
CA GLN A 261 21.62 -13.57 -8.41
C GLN A 261 22.68 -13.45 -7.32
N THR A 262 22.50 -12.55 -6.34
CA THR A 262 23.46 -12.35 -5.25
C THR A 262 23.52 -13.59 -4.33
N VAL A 263 22.44 -14.35 -4.26
CA VAL A 263 22.44 -15.61 -3.51
C VAL A 263 23.01 -16.70 -4.39
N HIS A 264 24.29 -17.00 -4.24
CA HIS A 264 25.08 -17.95 -5.07
C HIS A 264 24.56 -19.41 -5.08
N GLN A 265 23.45 -19.71 -4.43
CA GLN A 265 22.78 -21.01 -4.44
C GLN A 265 21.48 -20.92 -5.25
N SER A 266 21.41 -21.61 -6.37
CA SER A 266 20.29 -21.57 -7.32
C SER A 266 18.89 -21.78 -6.69
N ASN A 267 18.81 -22.62 -5.65
CA ASN A 267 17.55 -22.87 -4.94
C ASN A 267 17.10 -21.71 -4.03
N LEU A 268 18.03 -20.91 -3.55
CA LEU A 268 17.73 -19.79 -2.64
C LEU A 268 17.36 -18.51 -3.41
N GLY A 269 17.90 -18.32 -4.61
CA GLY A 269 17.50 -17.22 -5.50
C GLY A 269 16.00 -17.24 -5.82
N ASN A 270 15.42 -18.43 -5.94
CA ASN A 270 13.98 -18.59 -6.18
C ASN A 270 13.11 -18.07 -5.02
N ILE A 271 13.60 -18.07 -3.79
CA ILE A 271 12.84 -17.63 -2.60
C ILE A 271 12.55 -16.12 -2.68
N VAL A 272 13.47 -15.31 -3.19
CA VAL A 272 13.28 -13.87 -3.39
C VAL A 272 12.10 -13.61 -4.32
N GLY A 273 12.06 -14.33 -5.44
CA GLY A 273 10.97 -14.20 -6.37
C GLY A 273 9.63 -14.71 -5.83
N VAL A 274 9.62 -15.87 -5.15
CA VAL A 274 8.41 -16.39 -4.49
C VAL A 274 7.89 -15.39 -3.44
N PHE A 275 8.77 -14.76 -2.68
CA PHE A 275 8.38 -13.70 -1.75
C PHE A 275 7.70 -12.53 -2.46
N ALA A 276 8.27 -12.05 -3.56
CA ALA A 276 7.69 -10.96 -4.34
C ALA A 276 6.33 -11.34 -4.95
N ASP A 277 6.22 -12.55 -5.51
CA ASP A 277 4.97 -13.08 -6.06
C ASP A 277 3.87 -13.14 -4.99
N LEU A 278 4.20 -13.65 -3.78
CA LEU A 278 3.28 -13.71 -2.66
C LEU A 278 2.88 -12.31 -2.16
N ALA A 279 3.82 -11.37 -2.14
CA ALA A 279 3.55 -9.99 -1.73
C ALA A 279 2.60 -9.28 -2.69
N LEU A 280 2.80 -9.44 -4.01
CA LEU A 280 1.93 -8.91 -5.04
C LEU A 280 0.55 -9.57 -5.01
N LEU A 281 0.50 -10.90 -4.99
CA LEU A 281 -0.74 -11.66 -5.06
C LEU A 281 -1.65 -11.41 -3.84
N THR A 282 -1.09 -11.43 -2.62
CA THR A 282 -1.87 -11.15 -1.40
C THR A 282 -2.44 -9.73 -1.40
N SER A 283 -1.67 -8.75 -1.86
CA SER A 283 -2.12 -7.36 -1.96
C SER A 283 -3.17 -7.20 -3.05
N PHE A 284 -2.98 -7.84 -4.21
CA PHE A 284 -3.94 -7.78 -5.31
C PHE A 284 -5.27 -8.44 -4.94
N LEU A 285 -5.26 -9.60 -4.29
CA LEU A 285 -6.49 -10.26 -3.82
C LEU A 285 -7.27 -9.38 -2.84
N GLY A 286 -6.59 -8.74 -1.89
CA GLY A 286 -7.25 -7.88 -0.90
C GLY A 286 -7.85 -6.62 -1.51
N VAL A 287 -7.09 -5.91 -2.33
CA VAL A 287 -7.53 -4.65 -2.94
C VAL A 287 -8.60 -4.88 -4.01
N SER A 288 -8.42 -5.89 -4.87
CA SER A 288 -9.41 -6.21 -5.92
C SER A 288 -10.72 -6.73 -5.35
N LEU A 289 -10.69 -7.49 -4.24
CA LEU A 289 -11.92 -7.87 -3.53
C LEU A 289 -12.65 -6.62 -3.00
N GLY A 290 -11.93 -5.71 -2.34
CA GLY A 290 -12.51 -4.47 -1.83
C GLY A 290 -13.15 -3.62 -2.94
N LEU A 291 -12.48 -3.50 -4.09
CA LEU A 291 -13.03 -2.81 -5.26
C LEU A 291 -14.24 -3.53 -5.84
N PHE A 292 -14.16 -4.86 -5.97
CA PHE A 292 -15.23 -5.70 -6.52
C PHE A 292 -16.51 -5.61 -5.66
N GLU A 293 -16.39 -5.67 -4.34
CA GLU A 293 -17.53 -5.53 -3.43
C GLU A 293 -18.11 -4.12 -3.47
N PHE A 294 -17.25 -3.08 -3.43
CA PHE A 294 -17.68 -1.69 -3.53
C PHE A 294 -18.46 -1.41 -4.82
N LEU A 295 -18.02 -1.94 -5.95
CA LEU A 295 -18.72 -1.80 -7.23
C LEU A 295 -19.96 -2.67 -7.29
N GLY A 296 -19.92 -3.89 -6.72
CA GLY A 296 -21.04 -4.81 -6.65
C GLY A 296 -22.23 -4.23 -5.90
N ASP A 297 -21.99 -3.50 -4.82
CA ASP A 297 -23.04 -2.80 -4.07
C ASP A 297 -23.65 -1.63 -4.85
N THR A 298 -22.90 -1.07 -5.77
CA THR A 298 -23.33 0.07 -6.60
C THR A 298 -24.03 -0.37 -7.88
N ILE A 299 -23.58 -1.50 -8.48
CA ILE A 299 -24.08 -2.04 -9.75
C ILE A 299 -25.12 -3.12 -9.44
N LYS A 300 -26.38 -2.72 -9.31
CA LYS A 300 -27.49 -3.64 -9.07
C LYS A 300 -28.05 -4.20 -10.39
N GLY A 301 -28.29 -5.50 -10.43
CA GLY A 301 -28.97 -6.18 -11.54
C GLY A 301 -30.50 -6.04 -11.47
N SER A 302 -31.23 -6.62 -12.45
CA SER A 302 -32.68 -6.50 -12.60
C SER A 302 -33.53 -7.00 -11.41
N ASN A 303 -32.95 -7.73 -10.46
CA ASN A 303 -33.61 -8.26 -9.26
C ASN A 303 -33.00 -7.73 -7.96
N ASP A 304 -32.46 -6.54 -7.96
CA ASP A 304 -31.74 -5.93 -6.80
C ASP A 304 -30.52 -6.76 -6.29
N LYS A 305 -30.10 -7.77 -7.07
CA LYS A 305 -28.91 -8.60 -6.80
C LYS A 305 -27.71 -8.02 -7.54
N PRO A 306 -26.51 -8.04 -6.93
CA PRO A 306 -25.29 -7.61 -7.58
C PRO A 306 -25.07 -8.40 -8.88
N ASN A 307 -24.82 -7.71 -10.00
CA ASN A 307 -24.42 -8.37 -11.23
C ASN A 307 -22.90 -8.64 -11.16
N ARG A 308 -22.52 -9.82 -10.68
CA ARG A 308 -21.12 -10.20 -10.43
C ARG A 308 -20.25 -10.15 -11.69
N LEU A 309 -20.80 -10.47 -12.87
CA LEU A 309 -20.05 -10.42 -14.12
C LEU A 309 -19.72 -8.97 -14.49
N VAL A 310 -20.71 -8.08 -14.44
CA VAL A 310 -20.49 -6.65 -14.72
C VAL A 310 -19.55 -6.04 -13.69
N ALA A 311 -19.75 -6.37 -12.41
CA ALA A 311 -18.83 -5.93 -11.35
C ALA A 311 -17.38 -6.40 -11.60
N ALA A 312 -17.17 -7.65 -12.02
CA ALA A 312 -15.85 -8.16 -12.37
C ALA A 312 -15.23 -7.42 -13.56
N LEU A 313 -15.99 -7.23 -14.64
CA LEU A 313 -15.52 -6.50 -15.81
C LEU A 313 -15.11 -5.06 -15.46
N VAL A 314 -15.94 -4.35 -14.69
CA VAL A 314 -15.63 -2.98 -14.28
C VAL A 314 -14.46 -2.93 -13.30
N THR A 315 -14.31 -3.94 -12.43
CA THR A 315 -13.18 -4.03 -11.49
C THR A 315 -11.85 -4.24 -12.20
N PHE A 316 -11.78 -5.17 -13.14
CA PHE A 316 -10.49 -5.64 -13.65
C PHE A 316 -10.09 -5.04 -15.00
N THR A 317 -11.04 -4.64 -15.86
CA THR A 317 -10.72 -4.13 -17.21
C THR A 317 -9.93 -2.81 -17.19
N PRO A 318 -10.29 -1.77 -16.40
CA PRO A 318 -9.53 -0.53 -16.42
C PRO A 318 -8.09 -0.69 -15.93
N PRO A 319 -7.80 -1.37 -14.79
CA PRO A 319 -6.43 -1.52 -14.32
C PRO A 319 -5.62 -2.50 -15.20
N LEU A 320 -6.27 -3.51 -15.81
CA LEU A 320 -5.62 -4.35 -16.81
C LEU A 320 -5.24 -3.54 -18.05
N GLY A 321 -6.13 -2.67 -18.54
CA GLY A 321 -5.82 -1.75 -19.63
C GLY A 321 -4.58 -0.92 -19.33
N PHE A 322 -4.52 -0.30 -18.14
CA PHE A 322 -3.35 0.44 -17.71
C PHE A 322 -2.08 -0.43 -17.76
N ALA A 323 -2.11 -1.63 -17.18
CA ALA A 323 -0.94 -2.50 -17.11
C ALA A 323 -0.45 -2.98 -18.49
N LEU A 324 -1.36 -3.16 -19.45
CA LEU A 324 -1.01 -3.53 -20.83
C LEU A 324 -0.37 -2.37 -21.60
N PHE A 325 -0.82 -1.13 -21.38
CA PHE A 325 -0.20 0.06 -21.99
C PHE A 325 1.09 0.49 -21.30
N TYR A 326 1.21 0.23 -20.00
CA TYR A 326 2.37 0.58 -19.17
C TYR A 326 2.87 -0.66 -18.41
N PRO A 327 3.56 -1.61 -19.07
CA PRO A 327 3.99 -2.87 -18.44
C PRO A 327 4.95 -2.67 -17.26
N GLN A 328 5.74 -1.59 -17.26
CA GLN A 328 6.63 -1.20 -16.17
C GLN A 328 5.97 -0.18 -15.21
N GLY A 329 4.67 0.02 -15.29
CA GLY A 329 3.92 1.04 -14.56
C GLY A 329 3.69 0.76 -13.07
N PHE A 330 4.35 -0.23 -12.47
CA PHE A 330 4.19 -0.58 -11.05
C PHE A 330 4.42 0.61 -10.12
N ILE A 331 5.58 1.26 -10.23
CA ILE A 331 5.94 2.42 -9.39
C ILE A 331 5.07 3.63 -9.71
N MET A 332 4.81 3.88 -11.00
CA MET A 332 3.97 4.99 -11.45
C MET A 332 2.54 4.88 -10.90
N ALA A 333 1.95 3.68 -10.93
CA ALA A 333 0.62 3.44 -10.39
C ALA A 333 0.56 3.60 -8.86
N LEU A 334 1.63 3.20 -8.12
CA LEU A 334 1.76 3.49 -6.69
C LEU A 334 1.85 4.99 -6.41
N GLY A 335 2.51 5.74 -7.27
CA GLY A 335 2.53 7.20 -7.21
C GLY A 335 1.14 7.82 -7.37
N TYR A 336 0.35 7.37 -8.33
CA TYR A 336 -1.05 7.80 -8.46
C TYR A 336 -1.90 7.41 -7.25
N ALA A 337 -1.68 6.22 -6.70
CA ALA A 337 -2.33 5.79 -5.47
C ALA A 337 -2.04 6.76 -4.30
N ALA A 338 -0.86 7.39 -4.26
CA ALA A 338 -0.50 8.37 -3.23
C ALA A 338 -1.44 9.58 -3.22
N ILE A 339 -1.90 10.06 -4.38
CA ILE A 339 -2.84 11.20 -4.48
C ILE A 339 -4.15 10.83 -3.76
N ALA A 340 -4.72 9.68 -4.11
CA ALA A 340 -5.96 9.22 -3.50
C ALA A 340 -5.80 8.91 -2.00
N LEU A 341 -4.69 8.29 -1.63
CA LEU A 341 -4.37 8.00 -0.24
C LEU A 341 -4.20 9.29 0.58
N ALA A 342 -3.59 10.34 0.01
CA ALA A 342 -3.48 11.64 0.68
C ALA A 342 -4.86 12.26 0.93
N ILE A 343 -5.80 12.13 -0.01
CA ILE A 343 -7.18 12.58 0.18
C ILE A 343 -7.84 11.80 1.33
N LEU A 344 -7.74 10.47 1.34
CA LEU A 344 -8.42 9.60 2.30
C LEU A 344 -7.77 9.62 3.69
N ALA A 345 -6.44 9.61 3.74
CA ALA A 345 -5.70 9.46 5.00
C ALA A 345 -5.26 10.79 5.62
N ILE A 346 -5.16 11.86 4.83
CA ILE A 346 -4.71 13.17 5.32
C ILE A 346 -5.83 14.20 5.25
N PHE A 347 -6.27 14.57 4.04
CA PHE A 347 -7.16 15.72 3.87
C PHE A 347 -8.56 15.50 4.44
N LEU A 348 -9.19 14.35 4.22
CA LEU A 348 -10.51 14.07 4.78
C LEU A 348 -10.49 14.03 6.32
N PRO A 349 -9.61 13.27 7.00
CA PRO A 349 -9.50 13.32 8.45
C PRO A 349 -9.21 14.72 8.97
N LEU A 350 -8.32 15.47 8.32
CA LEU A 350 -7.94 16.82 8.71
C LEU A 350 -9.14 17.77 8.69
N VAL A 351 -9.87 17.83 7.56
CA VAL A 351 -11.03 18.72 7.39
C VAL A 351 -12.16 18.33 8.35
N MET A 352 -12.39 17.03 8.53
CA MET A 352 -13.40 16.53 9.46
C MET A 352 -13.06 16.90 10.91
N VAL A 353 -11.80 16.71 11.35
CA VAL A 353 -11.35 17.08 12.70
C VAL A 353 -11.44 18.57 12.93
N ILE A 354 -11.04 19.40 11.97
CA ILE A 354 -11.17 20.87 12.09
C ILE A 354 -12.63 21.27 12.28
N LYS A 355 -13.56 20.63 11.54
CA LYS A 355 -14.99 20.91 11.66
C LYS A 355 -15.55 20.46 13.01
N VAL A 356 -15.24 19.24 13.44
CA VAL A 356 -15.68 18.67 14.72
C VAL A 356 -15.14 19.50 15.89
N ARG A 357 -13.86 19.89 15.87
CA ARG A 357 -13.25 20.68 16.94
C ARG A 357 -13.78 22.13 17.05
N LYS A 358 -14.46 22.64 16.02
CA LYS A 358 -15.14 23.95 16.03
C LYS A 358 -16.60 23.87 16.44
N SER A 359 -17.17 22.67 16.51
CA SER A 359 -18.54 22.44 16.96
C SER A 359 -18.57 22.39 18.48
N ASP A 360 -19.60 23.01 19.07
CA ASP A 360 -19.86 22.95 20.52
C ASP A 360 -20.34 21.56 20.98
N ASP A 361 -20.71 20.71 20.02
CA ASP A 361 -21.17 19.33 20.26
C ASP A 361 -20.03 18.33 20.46
N PHE A 362 -18.77 18.79 20.61
CA PHE A 362 -17.62 17.91 20.85
C PHE A 362 -17.71 17.27 22.24
N THR A 363 -18.17 16.03 22.28
CA THR A 363 -18.34 15.24 23.53
C THR A 363 -17.28 14.13 23.70
N GLY A 364 -16.32 14.02 22.78
CA GLY A 364 -15.30 12.98 22.81
C GLY A 364 -14.27 13.17 23.92
N GLU A 365 -13.91 12.08 24.61
CA GLU A 365 -12.87 12.10 25.67
C GLU A 365 -11.46 12.19 25.10
N TYR A 366 -11.26 11.68 23.87
CA TYR A 366 -9.95 11.62 23.23
C TYR A 366 -9.78 12.69 22.17
N ARG A 367 -8.73 13.48 22.33
CA ARG A 367 -8.27 14.47 21.36
C ARG A 367 -6.78 14.28 21.08
N VAL A 368 -6.39 14.25 19.81
CA VAL A 368 -4.99 14.10 19.41
C VAL A 368 -4.21 15.34 19.81
N ALA A 369 -3.03 15.13 20.41
CA ALA A 369 -2.11 16.21 20.80
C ALA A 369 -1.55 16.96 19.58
N GLY A 370 -0.98 18.16 19.81
CA GLY A 370 -0.32 18.97 18.77
C GLY A 370 -1.14 20.17 18.26
N GLY A 371 -2.42 20.26 18.62
CA GLY A 371 -3.25 21.44 18.36
C GLY A 371 -3.36 21.82 16.88
N GLN A 372 -3.51 23.13 16.62
CA GLN A 372 -3.63 23.65 15.24
C GLN A 372 -2.32 23.54 14.46
N GLY A 373 -1.17 23.69 15.13
CA GLY A 373 0.14 23.61 14.48
C GLY A 373 0.37 22.26 13.80
N ALA A 374 0.07 21.16 14.51
CA ALA A 374 0.18 19.80 13.93
C ALA A 374 -0.77 19.61 12.74
N LEU A 375 -1.99 20.14 12.81
CA LEU A 375 -2.95 20.07 11.69
C LEU A 375 -2.45 20.83 10.46
N VAL A 376 -1.85 22.02 10.64
CA VAL A 376 -1.27 22.80 9.53
C VAL A 376 -0.09 22.06 8.91
N ILE A 377 0.84 21.54 9.72
CA ILE A 377 1.98 20.74 9.22
C ILE A 377 1.49 19.53 8.44
N THR A 378 0.47 18.84 8.94
CA THR A 378 -0.16 17.69 8.27
C THR A 378 -0.75 18.09 6.91
N GLY A 379 -1.43 19.23 6.83
CA GLY A 379 -1.98 19.75 5.59
C GLY A 379 -0.89 20.12 4.57
N ILE A 380 0.19 20.77 5.03
CA ILE A 380 1.35 21.10 4.19
C ILE A 380 2.01 19.81 3.67
N ALA A 381 2.23 18.82 4.52
CA ALA A 381 2.82 17.54 4.13
C ALA A 381 1.95 16.82 3.08
N GLY A 382 0.63 16.74 3.30
CA GLY A 382 -0.29 16.17 2.31
C GLY A 382 -0.29 16.91 0.97
N THR A 383 -0.24 18.24 1.00
CA THR A 383 -0.12 19.06 -0.21
C THR A 383 1.20 18.80 -0.92
N GLY A 384 2.31 18.71 -0.18
CA GLY A 384 3.63 18.37 -0.73
C GLY A 384 3.64 17.01 -1.43
N ILE A 385 3.01 15.97 -0.84
CA ILE A 385 2.91 14.63 -1.45
C ILE A 385 2.14 14.70 -2.78
N VAL A 386 1.00 15.37 -2.80
CA VAL A 386 0.18 15.49 -4.02
C VAL A 386 0.89 16.31 -5.09
N LEU A 387 1.51 17.44 -4.72
CA LEU A 387 2.27 18.26 -5.67
C LEU A 387 3.46 17.50 -6.24
N ALA A 388 4.20 16.74 -5.41
CA ALA A 388 5.30 15.91 -5.88
C ALA A 388 4.85 14.95 -6.97
N GLN A 389 3.74 14.22 -6.75
CA GLN A 389 3.21 13.30 -7.76
C GLN A 389 2.71 14.01 -9.02
N LEU A 390 2.08 15.16 -8.88
CA LEU A 390 1.64 15.95 -10.05
C LEU A 390 2.84 16.44 -10.86
N LEU A 391 3.91 16.91 -10.23
CA LEU A 391 5.12 17.36 -10.91
C LEU A 391 5.83 16.21 -11.65
N ILE A 392 5.83 14.98 -11.07
CA ILE A 392 6.32 13.77 -11.75
C ILE A 392 5.45 13.49 -12.99
N THR A 393 4.13 13.53 -12.83
CA THR A 393 3.19 13.27 -13.93
C THR A 393 3.32 14.27 -15.08
N LEU A 394 3.65 15.52 -14.77
CA LEU A 394 3.89 16.57 -15.75
C LEU A 394 5.31 16.56 -16.36
N GLY A 395 6.17 15.62 -15.95
CA GLY A 395 7.55 15.52 -16.42
C GLY A 395 8.47 16.63 -15.92
N VAL A 396 8.07 17.39 -14.88
CA VAL A 396 8.90 18.43 -14.24
C VAL A 396 9.92 17.79 -13.28
N LEU A 397 9.52 16.72 -12.62
CA LEU A 397 10.40 15.88 -11.79
C LEU A 397 10.66 14.54 -12.48
N PRO A 398 11.84 13.92 -12.26
CA PRO A 398 12.14 12.62 -12.83
C PRO A 398 11.16 11.56 -12.33
N ALA A 399 10.76 10.66 -13.22
CA ALA A 399 10.03 9.46 -12.83
C ALA A 399 10.98 8.44 -12.21
N LEU A 400 10.48 7.65 -11.26
CA LEU A 400 11.19 6.53 -10.66
C LEU A 400 10.88 5.24 -11.43
N GLY A 401 11.89 4.51 -11.88
CA GLY A 401 11.77 3.18 -12.48
C GLY A 401 11.43 3.17 -13.95
#